data_a67854b0e372e8e1cc9ab63431a9e23c
#
_entry.id   a67854b0e372e8e1cc9ab63431a9e23c
#
_cell.length_a   1.000
_cell.length_b   1.000
_cell.length_c   1.000
_cell.angle_alpha   90.00
_cell.angle_beta   90.00
_cell.angle_gamma   90.00
#
_symmetry.space_group_name_H-M   'P 1'
#
loop_
_entity.id
_entity.type
_entity.pdbx_description
1 polymer ?
#
loop_
_entity_poly.entity_id
_entity_poly.type
_entity_poly.pdbx_seq_one_letter_code
_entity_poly.pdbx_strand_id
1 'polypeptide(L)'
;METQNILSQFYENYDEDNRLSSRYGMVEYLTTMRYIEKYLRPGMRILEIGAATGRYSHALARQGFRVDAVELVEHNIEIFKQNTQPGENITITP
;
A
#
# COMPACT_ATOMS: atom_id res chain seq x y z
N MET A 1 12.85 -32.15 -6.99
CA MET A 1 14.04 -31.67 -7.63
C MET A 1 14.47 -30.33 -7.08
N GLU A 2 15.62 -29.89 -7.41
CA GLU A 2 16.19 -28.68 -6.78
C GLU A 2 15.29 -27.46 -6.89
N THR A 3 14.59 -27.29 -8.03
CA THR A 3 13.70 -26.14 -8.20
C THR A 3 12.57 -26.14 -7.17
N GLN A 4 11.94 -27.30 -6.95
CA GLN A 4 10.89 -27.40 -5.94
C GLN A 4 11.43 -27.25 -4.53
N ASN A 5 12.63 -27.81 -4.28
CA ASN A 5 13.28 -27.65 -2.97
C ASN A 5 13.66 -26.21 -2.71
N ILE A 6 14.13 -25.50 -3.75
CA ILE A 6 14.44 -24.07 -3.64
C ILE A 6 13.18 -23.27 -3.36
N LEU A 7 12.07 -23.58 -4.06
CA LEU A 7 10.80 -22.90 -3.83
C LEU A 7 10.27 -23.16 -2.43
N SER A 8 10.33 -24.43 -1.97
CA SER A 8 9.89 -24.78 -0.62
C SER A 8 10.70 -24.04 0.44
N GLN A 9 12.03 -24.02 0.28
CA GLN A 9 12.91 -23.28 1.18
C GLN A 9 12.62 -21.79 1.12
N PHE A 10 12.35 -21.27 -0.08
CA PHE A 10 12.01 -19.87 -0.25
C PHE A 10 10.73 -19.52 0.51
N TYR A 11 9.69 -20.37 0.39
CA TYR A 11 8.44 -20.11 1.10
C TYR A 11 8.56 -20.25 2.61
N GLU A 12 9.33 -21.22 3.08
CA GLU A 12 9.58 -21.37 4.52
C GLU A 12 10.32 -20.16 5.05
N ASN A 13 11.37 -19.74 4.36
CA ASN A 13 12.14 -18.55 4.72
C ASN A 13 11.29 -17.29 4.54
N TYR A 14 10.43 -17.26 3.52
CA TYR A 14 9.55 -16.14 3.26
C TYR A 14 8.57 -15.91 4.40
N ASP A 15 8.00 -16.99 4.97
CA ASP A 15 7.09 -16.84 6.11
C ASP A 15 7.78 -16.22 7.30
N GLU A 16 9.00 -16.64 7.59
CA GLU A 16 9.80 -16.06 8.67
C GLU A 16 10.21 -14.63 8.33
N ASP A 17 10.72 -14.43 7.13
CA ASP A 17 11.11 -13.10 6.66
C ASP A 17 9.91 -12.18 6.56
N ASN A 18 8.76 -12.69 6.15
CA ASN A 18 7.53 -11.91 6.08
C ASN A 18 7.07 -11.46 7.46
N ARG A 19 7.23 -12.30 8.47
CA ARG A 19 6.92 -11.92 9.85
C ARG A 19 7.82 -10.79 10.34
N LEU A 20 9.12 -10.86 10.02
CA LEU A 20 10.07 -9.79 10.33
C LEU A 20 9.82 -8.56 9.48
N SER A 21 9.60 -8.76 8.17
CA SER A 21 9.31 -7.69 7.23
C SER A 21 8.03 -6.96 7.58
N SER A 22 7.03 -7.66 8.14
CA SER A 22 5.78 -7.02 8.59
C SER A 22 6.02 -6.03 9.71
N ARG A 23 6.96 -6.32 10.62
CA ARG A 23 7.34 -5.37 11.68
C ARG A 23 8.05 -4.16 11.09
N TYR A 24 9.04 -4.38 10.23
CA TYR A 24 9.74 -3.30 9.54
C TYR A 24 8.80 -2.53 8.64
N GLY A 25 7.93 -3.24 7.92
CA GLY A 25 6.93 -2.63 7.07
C GLY A 25 5.95 -1.76 7.85
N MET A 26 5.55 -2.20 9.05
CA MET A 26 4.68 -1.42 9.90
C MET A 26 5.40 -0.17 10.43
N VAL A 27 6.65 -0.31 10.86
CA VAL A 27 7.45 0.83 11.32
C VAL A 27 7.65 1.83 10.19
N GLU A 28 8.01 1.33 9.01
CA GLU A 28 8.18 2.16 7.83
C GLU A 28 6.90 2.89 7.47
N TYR A 29 5.77 2.18 7.49
CA TYR A 29 4.47 2.76 7.20
C TYR A 29 4.11 3.87 8.20
N LEU A 30 4.22 3.58 9.48
CA LEU A 30 3.88 4.56 10.52
C LEU A 30 4.80 5.77 10.48
N THR A 31 6.09 5.54 10.24
CA THR A 31 7.08 6.62 10.14
C THR A 31 6.80 7.48 8.92
N THR A 32 6.52 6.86 7.78
CA THR A 32 6.22 7.55 6.53
C THR A 32 4.93 8.36 6.67
N MET A 33 3.88 7.75 7.22
CA MET A 33 2.61 8.45 7.45
C MET A 33 2.78 9.64 8.37
N ARG A 34 3.55 9.48 9.45
CA ARG A 34 3.82 10.59 10.37
C ARG A 34 4.54 11.73 9.67
N TYR A 35 5.49 11.39 8.80
CA TYR A 35 6.22 12.39 8.03
C TYR A 35 5.31 13.11 7.04
N ILE A 36 4.48 12.36 6.33
CA ILE A 36 3.50 12.92 5.38
C ILE A 36 2.54 13.86 6.12
N GLU A 37 2.01 13.43 7.25
CA GLU A 37 1.02 14.17 8.01
C GLU A 37 1.51 15.55 8.46
N LYS A 38 2.82 15.73 8.61
CA LYS A 38 3.39 17.03 8.93
C LYS A 38 3.11 18.11 7.87
N TYR A 39 2.92 17.68 6.64
CA TYR A 39 2.73 18.57 5.50
C TYR A 39 1.29 18.63 5.03
N LEU A 40 0.41 17.82 5.61
CA LEU A 40 -0.99 17.79 5.21
C LEU A 40 -1.75 18.96 5.81
N ARG A 41 -2.61 19.56 5.00
CA ARG A 41 -3.54 20.61 5.42
C ARG A 41 -4.94 20.21 4.99
N PRO A 42 -5.97 20.60 5.75
CA PRO A 42 -7.36 20.31 5.37
C PRO A 42 -7.65 20.76 3.95
N GLY A 43 -8.35 19.95 3.19
CA GLY A 43 -8.75 20.24 1.82
C GLY A 43 -7.70 19.94 0.76
N MET A 44 -6.53 19.44 1.13
CA MET A 44 -5.51 19.07 0.17
C MET A 44 -5.97 17.92 -0.72
N ARG A 45 -5.55 17.98 -1.98
CA ARG A 45 -5.67 16.88 -2.93
C ARG A 45 -4.31 16.21 -3.04
N ILE A 46 -4.30 14.89 -2.97
CA ILE A 46 -3.06 14.12 -2.93
C ILE A 46 -2.97 13.26 -4.19
N LEU A 47 -1.79 13.26 -4.79
CA LEU A 47 -1.47 12.38 -5.92
C LEU A 47 -0.43 11.36 -5.44
N GLU A 48 -0.75 10.08 -5.56
CA GLU A 48 0.20 9.01 -5.28
C GLU A 48 0.52 8.25 -6.55
N ILE A 49 1.79 8.28 -6.98
CA ILE A 49 2.26 7.55 -8.14
C ILE A 49 2.93 6.26 -7.66
N GLY A 50 2.56 5.13 -8.26
CA GLY A 50 3.02 3.82 -7.81
C GLY A 50 2.32 3.38 -6.54
N ALA A 51 1.00 3.56 -6.50
CA ALA A 51 0.22 3.35 -5.28
C ALA A 51 0.13 1.89 -4.83
N ALA A 52 0.51 0.94 -5.69
CA ALA A 52 0.39 -0.49 -5.43
C ALA A 52 -1.05 -0.85 -5.05
N THR A 53 -1.25 -1.51 -3.92
CA THR A 53 -2.60 -1.90 -3.47
C THR A 53 -3.31 -0.80 -2.67
N GLY A 54 -2.68 0.35 -2.51
CA GLY A 54 -3.31 1.55 -1.97
C GLY A 54 -3.16 1.77 -0.48
N ARG A 55 -2.16 1.19 0.15
CA ARG A 55 -1.99 1.29 1.60
C ARG A 55 -1.99 2.73 2.10
N TYR A 56 -1.21 3.60 1.46
CA TYR A 56 -1.15 5.01 1.81
C TYR A 56 -2.36 5.77 1.29
N SER A 57 -2.73 5.52 0.04
CA SER A 57 -3.87 6.19 -0.59
C SER A 57 -5.15 6.01 0.20
N HIS A 58 -5.46 4.77 0.59
CA HIS A 58 -6.68 4.50 1.38
C HIS A 58 -6.60 5.11 2.76
N ALA A 59 -5.43 5.05 3.41
CA ALA A 59 -5.26 5.65 4.73
C ALA A 59 -5.52 7.18 4.69
N LEU A 60 -5.02 7.83 3.65
CA LEU A 60 -5.20 9.27 3.48
C LEU A 60 -6.64 9.62 3.10
N ALA A 61 -7.26 8.81 2.23
CA ALA A 61 -8.65 9.01 1.87
C ALA A 61 -9.58 8.83 3.07
N ARG A 62 -9.27 7.90 3.97
CA ARG A 62 -10.04 7.71 5.21
C ARG A 62 -9.93 8.88 6.16
N GLN A 63 -8.87 9.67 6.05
CA GLN A 63 -8.72 10.92 6.81
C GLN A 63 -9.48 12.08 6.18
N GLY A 64 -10.12 11.87 5.05
CA GLY A 64 -10.94 12.88 4.39
C GLY A 64 -10.26 13.60 3.23
N PHE A 65 -9.04 13.22 2.88
CA PHE A 65 -8.36 13.81 1.74
C PHE A 65 -8.86 13.21 0.43
N ARG A 66 -8.87 14.03 -0.61
CA ARG A 66 -9.06 13.53 -1.96
C ARG A 66 -7.74 12.95 -2.45
N VAL A 67 -7.76 11.69 -2.87
CA VAL A 67 -6.57 11.01 -3.34
C VAL A 67 -6.76 10.54 -4.77
N ASP A 68 -5.82 10.91 -5.63
CA ASP A 68 -5.75 10.37 -6.98
C ASP A 68 -4.51 9.48 -7.03
N ALA A 69 -4.72 8.20 -7.28
CA ALA A 69 -3.67 7.21 -7.31
C ALA A 69 -3.41 6.73 -8.73
N VAL A 70 -2.15 6.43 -9.01
CA VAL A 70 -1.71 5.87 -10.29
C VAL A 70 -0.95 4.58 -10.00
N GLU A 71 -1.32 3.51 -10.69
CA GLU A 71 -0.67 2.21 -10.56
C GLU A 71 -0.69 1.50 -11.92
N LEU A 72 0.44 0.95 -12.33
CA LEU A 72 0.57 0.32 -13.64
C LEU A 72 0.24 -1.18 -13.61
N VAL A 73 0.40 -1.83 -12.47
CA VAL A 73 0.20 -3.28 -12.36
C VAL A 73 -1.28 -3.56 -12.17
N GLU A 74 -1.90 -4.22 -13.14
CA GLU A 74 -3.34 -4.47 -13.16
C GLU A 74 -3.82 -5.22 -11.92
N HIS A 75 -3.06 -6.23 -11.49
CA HIS A 75 -3.39 -7.00 -10.28
C HIS A 75 -3.46 -6.09 -9.04
N ASN A 76 -2.53 -5.14 -8.92
CA ASN A 76 -2.53 -4.19 -7.83
C ASN A 76 -3.73 -3.25 -7.90
N ILE A 77 -4.11 -2.84 -9.10
CA ILE A 77 -5.29 -1.99 -9.32
C ILE A 77 -6.55 -2.71 -8.85
N GLU A 78 -6.68 -3.99 -9.17
CA GLU A 78 -7.83 -4.77 -8.73
C GLU A 78 -7.93 -4.85 -7.21
N ILE A 79 -6.82 -5.12 -6.54
CA ILE A 79 -6.76 -5.18 -5.09
C ILE A 79 -7.06 -3.79 -4.50
N PHE A 80 -6.50 -2.76 -5.10
CA PHE A 80 -6.78 -1.38 -4.70
C PHE A 80 -8.28 -1.09 -4.70
N LYS A 81 -8.96 -1.48 -5.78
CA LYS A 81 -10.41 -1.29 -5.92
C LYS A 81 -11.19 -2.10 -4.90
N GLN A 82 -10.77 -3.34 -4.64
CA GLN A 82 -11.41 -4.19 -3.63
C GLN A 82 -11.29 -3.59 -2.23
N ASN A 83 -10.20 -2.91 -1.96
CA ASN A 83 -9.95 -2.30 -0.65
C ASN A 83 -10.61 -0.93 -0.49
N THR A 84 -11.16 -0.36 -1.56
CA THR A 84 -11.83 0.93 -1.50
C THR A 84 -13.14 0.80 -0.74
N GLN A 85 -13.32 1.65 0.25
CA GLN A 85 -14.51 1.66 1.09
C GLN A 85 -15.45 2.80 0.68
N PRO A 86 -16.76 2.65 0.94
CA PRO A 86 -17.72 3.73 0.70
C PRO A 86 -17.30 5.00 1.48
N GLY A 87 -17.43 6.13 0.81
CA GLY A 87 -17.09 7.42 1.41
C GLY A 87 -15.68 7.88 1.17
N GLU A 88 -14.80 7.00 0.68
CA GLU A 88 -13.46 7.42 0.28
C GLU A 88 -13.51 8.22 -1.02
N ASN A 89 -12.92 9.41 -1.01
CA ASN A 89 -12.81 10.23 -2.22
C ASN A 89 -11.49 9.90 -2.91
N ILE A 90 -11.49 8.79 -3.65
CA ILE A 90 -10.28 8.21 -4.20
C ILE A 90 -10.49 7.75 -5.63
N THR A 91 -9.49 7.98 -6.47
CA THR A 91 -9.46 7.45 -7.83
C THR A 91 -8.21 6.62 -8.03
N ILE A 92 -8.27 5.66 -8.93
CA ILE A 92 -7.12 4.85 -9.36
C ILE A 92 -7.09 4.81 -10.88
N THR A 93 -5.93 5.11 -11.44
CA THR A 93 -5.72 5.18 -12.88
C THR A 93 -4.48 4.38 -13.26
N PRO A 94 -4.54 3.63 -14.37
CA PRO A 94 -3.35 2.93 -14.85
C PRO A 94 -2.29 3.86 -15.43
#